data_8e1716a7f2a087f2a35b3c52a6d22720
#
_entry.id   8e1716a7f2a087f2a35b3c52a6d22720
#
_cell.length_a   1.000
_cell.length_b   1.000
_cell.length_c   1.000
_cell.angle_alpha   90.00
_cell.angle_beta   90.00
_cell.angle_gamma   90.00
#
_symmetry.space_group_name_H-M   'P 1'
#
loop_
_entity.id
_entity.type
_entity.pdbx_description
1 polymer ?
#
loop_
_entity_poly.entity_id
_entity_poly.type
_entity_poly.pdbx_seq_one_letter_code
_entity_poly.pdbx_strand_id
1 'polypeptide(L)'
;PKNGFFDVIEAMIKLGTELGVTYQTNSNIEEIIVENNKAVGIKINNEILKSDVVLSGADYHHTETLLPKENRQYSEAYWDKKTFAPSSLLFYVGFDKKLENVCHHNLFFDSDFEKHAVDIYDNPKWPDEPLFYANFTSITNKHTAPEGCENGFFLVPIAPDLEDTEELREKYFEKIISRFETITKQSVRKNIIFKKSFCVNDFKSEY
;
A
#
# COMPACT_ATOMS: atom_id res chain seq x y z
N PRO A 1 -13.13 12.97 6.72
CA PRO A 1 -12.64 13.07 8.11
C PRO A 1 -11.63 14.22 8.25
N LYS A 2 -11.65 14.94 9.37
CA LYS A 2 -10.82 16.13 9.57
C LYS A 2 -9.32 15.79 9.65
N ASN A 3 -9.01 14.64 10.28
CA ASN A 3 -7.63 14.15 10.47
C ASN A 3 -7.27 13.01 9.50
N GLY A 4 -7.99 12.90 8.39
CA GLY A 4 -7.75 11.86 7.38
C GLY A 4 -8.44 10.53 7.69
N PHE A 5 -7.99 9.45 7.04
CA PHE A 5 -8.59 8.13 7.18
C PHE A 5 -8.53 7.56 8.60
N PHE A 6 -7.59 8.01 9.42
CA PHE A 6 -7.45 7.55 10.79
C PHE A 6 -8.70 7.84 11.64
N ASP A 7 -9.42 8.95 11.39
CA ASP A 7 -10.70 9.23 12.04
C ASP A 7 -11.73 8.10 11.84
N VAL A 8 -11.70 7.41 10.70
CA VAL A 8 -12.57 6.26 10.44
C VAL A 8 -12.19 5.08 11.33
N ILE A 9 -10.89 4.82 11.46
CA ILE A 9 -10.36 3.77 12.34
C ILE A 9 -10.75 4.06 13.79
N GLU A 10 -10.55 5.29 14.27
CA GLU A 10 -10.94 5.69 15.62
C GLU A 10 -12.44 5.53 15.87
N ALA A 11 -13.28 5.91 14.91
CA ALA A 11 -14.72 5.74 15.01
C ALA A 11 -15.11 4.24 15.09
N MET A 12 -14.46 3.38 14.31
CA MET A 12 -14.67 1.94 14.37
C MET A 12 -14.21 1.34 15.70
N ILE A 13 -13.04 1.75 16.20
CA ILE A 13 -12.52 1.33 17.52
C ILE A 13 -13.50 1.75 18.62
N LYS A 14 -13.98 2.99 18.60
CA LYS A 14 -14.96 3.48 19.57
C LYS A 14 -16.22 2.62 19.56
N LEU A 15 -16.83 2.42 18.39
CA LEU A 15 -18.03 1.62 18.26
C LEU A 15 -17.80 0.17 18.72
N GLY A 16 -16.70 -0.44 18.31
CA GLY A 16 -16.36 -1.80 18.72
C GLY A 16 -16.18 -1.91 20.25
N THR A 17 -15.53 -0.93 20.88
CA THR A 17 -15.39 -0.89 22.34
C THR A 17 -16.74 -0.78 23.04
N GLU A 18 -17.66 0.04 22.54
CA GLU A 18 -19.04 0.15 23.05
C GLU A 18 -19.81 -1.18 22.92
N LEU A 19 -19.47 -1.98 21.92
CA LEU A 19 -20.04 -3.33 21.68
C LEU A 19 -19.28 -4.45 22.42
N GLY A 20 -18.27 -4.13 23.24
CA GLY A 20 -17.53 -5.10 24.03
C GLY A 20 -16.34 -5.75 23.30
N VAL A 21 -15.90 -5.21 22.16
CA VAL A 21 -14.71 -5.70 21.45
C VAL A 21 -13.44 -5.34 22.23
N THR A 22 -12.56 -6.32 22.40
CA THR A 22 -11.21 -6.11 22.92
C THR A 22 -10.22 -6.01 21.76
N TYR A 23 -9.37 -4.99 21.77
CA TYR A 23 -8.32 -4.78 20.77
C TYR A 23 -6.95 -5.09 21.37
N GLN A 24 -6.17 -5.89 20.65
CA GLN A 24 -4.81 -6.22 21.04
C GLN A 24 -3.89 -5.96 19.84
N THR A 25 -3.01 -4.99 19.96
CA THR A 25 -1.99 -4.65 18.96
C THR A 25 -0.64 -5.31 19.29
N ASN A 26 0.32 -5.26 18.37
CA ASN A 26 1.65 -5.87 18.52
C ASN A 26 1.58 -7.37 18.87
N SER A 27 0.61 -8.07 18.30
CA SER A 27 0.33 -9.47 18.57
C SER A 27 0.46 -10.26 17.27
N ASN A 28 1.61 -10.89 17.09
CA ASN A 28 1.84 -11.74 15.93
C ASN A 28 1.10 -13.07 16.13
N ILE A 29 0.22 -13.42 15.19
CA ILE A 29 -0.48 -14.69 15.19
C ILE A 29 0.47 -15.75 14.62
N GLU A 30 0.74 -16.79 15.43
CA GLU A 30 1.69 -17.85 15.07
C GLU A 30 0.99 -19.02 14.37
N GLU A 31 -0.26 -19.31 14.74
CA GLU A 31 -1.00 -20.47 14.26
C GLU A 31 -2.51 -20.30 14.47
N ILE A 32 -3.31 -20.83 13.55
CA ILE A 32 -4.75 -21.07 13.74
C ILE A 32 -4.91 -22.50 14.24
N ILE A 33 -5.43 -22.66 15.44
CA ILE A 33 -5.61 -23.98 16.07
C ILE A 33 -6.83 -24.67 15.47
N VAL A 34 -6.63 -25.88 14.94
CA VAL A 34 -7.70 -26.68 14.32
C VAL A 34 -7.87 -27.99 15.09
N GLU A 35 -9.06 -28.26 15.54
CA GLU A 35 -9.48 -29.53 16.16
C GLU A 35 -10.71 -30.09 15.44
N ASN A 36 -10.67 -31.33 15.01
CA ASN A 36 -11.78 -32.00 14.30
C ASN A 36 -12.30 -31.20 13.08
N ASN A 37 -11.38 -30.66 12.26
CA ASN A 37 -11.66 -29.81 11.09
C ASN A 37 -12.41 -28.50 11.43
N LYS A 38 -12.30 -28.00 12.63
CA LYS A 38 -12.87 -26.74 13.08
C LYS A 38 -11.78 -25.87 13.69
N ALA A 39 -11.70 -24.61 13.27
CA ALA A 39 -10.86 -23.62 13.95
C ALA A 39 -11.45 -23.35 15.34
N VAL A 40 -10.64 -23.50 16.38
CA VAL A 40 -11.05 -23.39 17.80
C VAL A 40 -10.30 -22.31 18.55
N GLY A 41 -9.41 -21.58 17.87
CA GLY A 41 -8.63 -20.50 18.45
C GLY A 41 -7.40 -20.16 17.64
N ILE A 42 -6.56 -19.35 18.23
CA ILE A 42 -5.30 -18.88 17.66
C ILE A 42 -4.18 -19.01 18.69
N LYS A 43 -2.94 -19.09 18.22
CA LYS A 43 -1.75 -19.08 19.07
C LYS A 43 -1.05 -17.71 18.95
N ILE A 44 -0.78 -17.09 20.09
CA ILE A 44 -0.09 -15.80 20.23
C ILE A 44 0.92 -15.92 21.37
N ASN A 45 2.19 -15.59 21.15
CA ASN A 45 3.24 -15.61 22.19
C ASN A 45 3.32 -16.95 22.94
N ASN A 46 3.17 -18.08 22.23
CA ASN A 46 3.08 -19.43 22.77
C ASN A 46 1.83 -19.72 23.66
N GLU A 47 0.88 -18.82 23.73
CA GLU A 47 -0.40 -19.03 24.42
C GLU A 47 -1.54 -19.28 23.42
N ILE A 48 -2.48 -20.15 23.81
CA ILE A 48 -3.65 -20.44 22.98
C ILE A 48 -4.83 -19.60 23.47
N LEU A 49 -5.34 -18.75 22.60
CA LEU A 49 -6.57 -18.00 22.80
C LEU A 49 -7.72 -18.74 22.10
N LYS A 50 -8.61 -19.34 22.88
CA LYS A 50 -9.76 -20.10 22.35
C LYS A 50 -10.87 -19.17 21.86
N SER A 51 -11.55 -19.58 20.77
CA SER A 51 -12.70 -18.88 20.22
C SER A 51 -13.61 -19.86 19.46
N ASP A 52 -14.87 -19.49 19.31
CA ASP A 52 -15.86 -20.26 18.53
C ASP A 52 -15.70 -20.06 17.02
N VAL A 53 -15.17 -18.90 16.61
CA VAL A 53 -14.95 -18.49 15.23
C VAL A 53 -13.64 -17.73 15.12
N VAL A 54 -12.86 -18.01 14.09
CA VAL A 54 -11.67 -17.24 13.70
C VAL A 54 -11.95 -16.58 12.35
N LEU A 55 -11.89 -15.24 12.31
CA LEU A 55 -12.00 -14.45 11.09
C LEU A 55 -10.63 -13.82 10.80
N SER A 56 -10.01 -14.20 9.68
CA SER A 56 -8.75 -13.60 9.24
C SER A 56 -9.02 -12.46 8.27
N GLY A 57 -8.44 -11.29 8.56
CA GLY A 57 -8.38 -10.15 7.65
C GLY A 57 -6.98 -9.97 7.03
N ALA A 58 -6.06 -10.91 7.27
CA ALA A 58 -4.74 -10.92 6.67
C ALA A 58 -4.79 -11.43 5.21
N ASP A 59 -3.67 -11.29 4.48
CA ASP A 59 -3.54 -11.87 3.14
C ASP A 59 -3.92 -13.36 3.13
N TYR A 60 -4.57 -13.79 2.02
CA TYR A 60 -5.12 -15.13 1.93
C TYR A 60 -4.03 -16.22 1.98
N HIS A 61 -2.94 -16.05 1.22
CA HIS A 61 -1.81 -16.99 1.25
C HIS A 61 -1.19 -17.03 2.66
N HIS A 62 -0.94 -15.87 3.27
CA HIS A 62 -0.43 -15.80 4.63
C HIS A 62 -1.36 -16.50 5.62
N THR A 63 -2.69 -16.26 5.53
CA THR A 63 -3.68 -16.95 6.38
C THR A 63 -3.60 -18.45 6.24
N GLU A 64 -3.41 -18.99 5.03
CA GLU A 64 -3.23 -20.43 4.85
C GLU A 64 -1.94 -20.95 5.48
N THR A 65 -0.87 -20.14 5.52
CA THR A 65 0.37 -20.58 6.20
C THR A 65 0.20 -20.77 7.70
N LEU A 66 -0.77 -20.08 8.32
CA LEU A 66 -1.11 -20.22 9.74
C LEU A 66 -1.91 -21.50 10.04
N LEU A 67 -2.43 -22.19 9.03
CA LEU A 67 -3.17 -23.44 9.17
C LEU A 67 -2.23 -24.65 9.12
N PRO A 68 -2.58 -25.77 9.83
CA PRO A 68 -1.97 -27.07 9.58
C PRO A 68 -2.06 -27.43 8.10
N LYS A 69 -1.02 -28.07 7.54
CA LYS A 69 -0.94 -28.34 6.10
C LYS A 69 -2.13 -29.11 5.54
N GLU A 70 -2.67 -30.05 6.30
CA GLU A 70 -3.83 -30.86 5.95
C GLU A 70 -5.15 -30.08 5.90
N ASN A 71 -5.20 -28.88 6.50
CA ASN A 71 -6.36 -28.00 6.53
C ASN A 71 -6.27 -26.84 5.51
N ARG A 72 -5.17 -26.75 4.75
CA ARG A 72 -5.00 -25.75 3.70
C ARG A 72 -5.78 -26.13 2.45
N GLN A 73 -6.40 -25.15 1.83
CA GLN A 73 -7.15 -25.37 0.58
C GLN A 73 -6.24 -25.53 -0.61
N TYR A 74 -5.09 -24.83 -0.61
CA TYR A 74 -4.13 -24.81 -1.71
C TYR A 74 -2.75 -25.25 -1.25
N SER A 75 -2.03 -25.95 -2.14
CA SER A 75 -0.63 -26.35 -1.89
C SER A 75 0.33 -25.18 -2.17
N GLU A 76 1.54 -25.26 -1.62
CA GLU A 76 2.62 -24.32 -1.97
C GLU A 76 2.88 -24.30 -3.48
N ALA A 77 2.87 -25.47 -4.14
CA ALA A 77 3.02 -25.55 -5.60
C ALA A 77 1.89 -24.85 -6.40
N TYR A 78 0.74 -24.63 -5.81
CA TYR A 78 -0.31 -23.79 -6.38
C TYR A 78 0.05 -22.31 -6.26
N TRP A 79 0.51 -21.88 -5.08
CA TRP A 79 0.90 -20.51 -4.81
C TRP A 79 2.12 -20.07 -5.61
N ASP A 80 3.13 -20.96 -5.77
CA ASP A 80 4.34 -20.72 -6.58
C ASP A 80 4.04 -20.36 -8.06
N LYS A 81 2.85 -20.72 -8.53
CA LYS A 81 2.40 -20.43 -9.91
C LYS A 81 1.55 -19.18 -10.02
N LYS A 82 1.28 -18.49 -8.90
CA LYS A 82 0.42 -17.31 -8.89
C LYS A 82 1.24 -16.04 -9.05
N THR A 83 0.70 -15.11 -9.80
CA THR A 83 1.23 -13.75 -9.90
C THR A 83 0.64 -12.91 -8.78
N PHE A 84 1.48 -12.52 -7.83
CA PHE A 84 1.10 -11.61 -6.73
C PHE A 84 1.32 -10.15 -7.15
N ALA A 85 0.56 -9.67 -8.12
CA ALA A 85 0.71 -8.34 -8.70
C ALA A 85 -0.58 -7.51 -8.53
N PRO A 86 -0.49 -6.17 -8.58
CA PRO A 86 0.74 -5.39 -8.71
C PRO A 86 1.43 -5.08 -7.37
N SER A 87 2.71 -4.67 -7.44
CA SER A 87 3.40 -3.91 -6.41
C SER A 87 3.37 -2.40 -6.73
N SER A 88 4.06 -1.58 -5.96
CA SER A 88 4.06 -0.14 -6.15
C SER A 88 5.41 0.51 -5.85
N LEU A 89 5.74 1.55 -6.61
CA LEU A 89 6.71 2.56 -6.20
C LEU A 89 5.92 3.80 -5.73
N LEU A 90 6.13 4.18 -4.49
CA LEU A 90 5.43 5.29 -3.83
C LEU A 90 6.40 6.43 -3.55
N PHE A 91 5.90 7.67 -3.67
CA PHE A 91 6.58 8.86 -3.17
C PHE A 91 5.63 9.71 -2.34
N TYR A 92 6.09 10.07 -1.16
CA TYR A 92 5.49 11.07 -0.30
C TYR A 92 6.28 12.35 -0.45
N VAL A 93 5.64 13.44 -0.88
CA VAL A 93 6.30 14.69 -1.24
C VAL A 93 5.63 15.86 -0.52
N GLY A 94 6.43 16.71 0.10
CA GLY A 94 5.97 18.00 0.65
C GLY A 94 6.43 19.14 -0.25
N PHE A 95 5.51 20.07 -0.55
CA PHE A 95 5.77 21.25 -1.35
C PHE A 95 5.56 22.52 -0.51
N ASP A 96 6.45 23.48 -0.58
CA ASP A 96 6.32 24.80 0.07
C ASP A 96 5.56 25.82 -0.80
N LYS A 97 4.68 25.32 -1.65
CA LYS A 97 3.80 26.12 -2.51
C LYS A 97 2.44 25.45 -2.69
N LYS A 98 1.45 26.21 -3.11
CA LYS A 98 0.17 25.67 -3.60
C LYS A 98 0.35 25.15 -5.02
N LEU A 99 -0.24 23.97 -5.29
CA LEU A 99 -0.22 23.36 -6.61
C LEU A 99 -1.41 23.83 -7.44
N GLU A 100 -1.15 24.07 -8.73
CA GLU A 100 -2.14 24.51 -9.70
C GLU A 100 -2.47 23.38 -10.69
N ASN A 101 -3.64 23.47 -11.33
CA ASN A 101 -4.09 22.54 -12.38
C ASN A 101 -4.12 21.06 -11.92
N VAL A 102 -4.40 20.83 -10.65
CA VAL A 102 -4.55 19.49 -10.08
C VAL A 102 -5.81 19.38 -9.23
N CYS A 103 -6.34 18.18 -9.13
CA CYS A 103 -7.44 17.80 -8.23
C CYS A 103 -6.89 17.06 -7.01
N HIS A 104 -7.78 16.72 -6.07
CA HIS A 104 -7.43 15.83 -4.96
C HIS A 104 -6.88 14.48 -5.48
N HIS A 105 -7.54 13.90 -6.47
CA HIS A 105 -7.12 12.67 -7.15
C HIS A 105 -6.82 12.94 -8.61
N ASN A 106 -5.69 12.47 -9.12
CA ASN A 106 -5.26 12.63 -10.50
C ASN A 106 -4.70 11.33 -11.04
N LEU A 107 -5.09 10.97 -12.26
CA LEU A 107 -4.57 9.83 -12.99
C LEU A 107 -3.83 10.36 -14.22
N PHE A 108 -2.58 9.96 -14.39
CA PHE A 108 -1.73 10.34 -15.51
C PHE A 108 -1.60 9.16 -16.46
N PHE A 109 -2.49 9.12 -17.46
CA PHE A 109 -2.58 8.10 -18.52
C PHE A 109 -2.11 8.68 -19.85
N ASP A 110 -0.97 9.32 -19.85
CA ASP A 110 -0.37 10.00 -20.99
C ASP A 110 0.63 9.12 -21.77
N SER A 111 0.65 7.82 -21.48
CA SER A 111 1.41 6.78 -22.19
C SER A 111 0.58 5.52 -22.40
N ASP A 112 1.14 4.52 -23.08
CA ASP A 112 0.44 3.29 -23.45
C ASP A 112 0.10 2.44 -22.20
N PHE A 113 -1.19 2.28 -21.94
CA PHE A 113 -1.71 1.50 -20.81
C PHE A 113 -1.45 0.00 -20.99
N GLU A 114 -1.66 -0.55 -22.18
CA GLU A 114 -1.50 -1.98 -22.45
C GLU A 114 -0.03 -2.39 -22.26
N LYS A 115 0.89 -1.58 -22.77
CA LYS A 115 2.32 -1.81 -22.56
C LYS A 115 2.69 -1.83 -21.08
N HIS A 116 2.15 -0.88 -20.29
CA HIS A 116 2.41 -0.84 -18.85
C HIS A 116 1.81 -2.06 -18.13
N ALA A 117 0.62 -2.52 -18.52
CA ALA A 117 0.01 -3.72 -17.97
C ALA A 117 0.84 -4.97 -18.27
N VAL A 118 1.35 -5.11 -19.50
CA VAL A 118 2.27 -6.20 -19.88
C VAL A 118 3.54 -6.18 -19.03
N ASP A 119 4.12 -5.01 -18.78
CA ASP A 119 5.32 -4.85 -17.95
C ASP A 119 5.08 -5.23 -16.47
N ILE A 120 3.82 -5.24 -16.01
CA ILE A 120 3.46 -5.68 -14.66
C ILE A 120 3.14 -7.17 -14.59
N TYR A 121 2.30 -7.68 -15.50
CA TYR A 121 1.65 -9.00 -15.37
C TYR A 121 2.26 -10.09 -16.22
N ASP A 122 2.68 -9.79 -17.45
CA ASP A 122 3.09 -10.80 -18.44
C ASP A 122 4.61 -10.88 -18.60
N ASN A 123 5.29 -9.74 -18.54
CA ASN A 123 6.73 -9.64 -18.68
C ASN A 123 7.31 -8.69 -17.62
N PRO A 124 7.40 -9.12 -16.36
CA PRO A 124 7.78 -8.28 -15.22
C PRO A 124 9.07 -7.51 -15.44
N LYS A 125 8.97 -6.19 -15.50
CA LYS A 125 10.11 -5.27 -15.59
C LYS A 125 9.72 -3.87 -15.16
N TRP A 126 10.70 -3.02 -14.94
CA TRP A 126 10.48 -1.60 -14.74
C TRP A 126 9.89 -0.97 -16.01
N PRO A 127 8.72 -0.26 -15.93
CA PRO A 127 8.08 0.32 -17.10
C PRO A 127 8.91 1.49 -17.67
N ASP A 128 9.09 1.52 -18.99
CA ASP A 128 9.84 2.60 -19.65
C ASP A 128 9.14 3.96 -19.50
N GLU A 129 7.82 3.97 -19.68
CA GLU A 129 6.95 5.14 -19.57
C GLU A 129 5.83 4.86 -18.55
N PRO A 130 6.12 4.99 -17.24
CA PRO A 130 5.17 4.60 -16.21
C PRO A 130 3.91 5.47 -16.20
N LEU A 131 2.74 4.83 -16.17
CA LEU A 131 1.52 5.50 -15.73
C LEU A 131 1.59 5.70 -14.22
N PHE A 132 0.98 6.77 -13.72
CA PHE A 132 0.98 7.03 -12.29
C PHE A 132 -0.28 7.73 -11.81
N TYR A 133 -0.55 7.53 -10.54
CA TYR A 133 -1.57 8.24 -9.79
C TYR A 133 -0.91 9.27 -8.90
N ALA A 134 -1.55 10.44 -8.73
CA ALA A 134 -1.13 11.42 -7.74
C ALA A 134 -2.33 11.89 -6.89
N ASN A 135 -2.09 12.01 -5.59
CA ASN A 135 -3.07 12.47 -4.61
C ASN A 135 -2.53 13.70 -3.87
N PHE A 136 -3.38 14.72 -3.74
CA PHE A 136 -3.08 15.96 -3.03
C PHE A 136 -4.19 16.24 -2.03
N THR A 137 -4.13 15.60 -0.86
CA THR A 137 -5.18 15.68 0.18
C THR A 137 -5.37 17.10 0.71
N SER A 138 -4.30 17.90 0.74
CA SER A 138 -4.32 19.28 1.22
C SER A 138 -5.14 20.25 0.35
N ILE A 139 -5.46 19.90 -0.89
CA ILE A 139 -6.38 20.67 -1.74
C ILE A 139 -7.78 20.74 -1.13
N THR A 140 -8.27 19.63 -0.58
CA THR A 140 -9.62 19.54 -0.02
C THR A 140 -9.65 19.55 1.50
N ASN A 141 -8.53 19.23 2.16
CA ASN A 141 -8.42 19.23 3.62
C ASN A 141 -7.22 20.05 4.08
N LYS A 142 -7.49 21.27 4.48
CA LYS A 142 -6.46 22.26 4.91
C LYS A 142 -5.64 21.83 6.14
N HIS A 143 -6.06 20.78 6.85
CA HIS A 143 -5.35 20.28 8.03
C HIS A 143 -4.24 19.27 7.72
N THR A 144 -4.08 18.86 6.46
CA THR A 144 -3.10 17.82 6.07
C THR A 144 -1.78 18.39 5.57
N ALA A 145 -1.64 19.72 5.50
CA ALA A 145 -0.38 20.41 5.21
C ALA A 145 -0.34 21.75 5.94
N PRO A 146 0.84 22.33 6.24
CA PRO A 146 0.97 23.68 6.73
C PRO A 146 0.37 24.71 5.77
N GLU A 147 0.04 25.90 6.29
CA GLU A 147 -0.47 26.99 5.46
C GLU A 147 0.52 27.36 4.35
N GLY A 148 0.02 27.54 3.14
CA GLY A 148 0.83 27.81 1.95
C GLY A 148 1.49 26.58 1.33
N CYS A 149 1.50 25.43 2.01
CA CYS A 149 2.10 24.18 1.55
C CYS A 149 1.08 23.21 0.95
N GLU A 150 1.56 22.23 0.21
CA GLU A 150 0.80 21.07 -0.25
C GLU A 150 1.54 19.77 0.07
N ASN A 151 0.77 18.71 0.36
CA ASN A 151 1.31 17.36 0.37
C ASN A 151 0.98 16.65 -0.95
N GLY A 152 1.87 15.78 -1.39
CA GLY A 152 1.67 14.95 -2.56
C GLY A 152 2.00 13.49 -2.26
N PHE A 153 1.17 12.60 -2.76
CA PHE A 153 1.41 11.18 -2.78
C PHE A 153 1.38 10.73 -4.24
N PHE A 154 2.45 10.11 -4.70
CA PHE A 154 2.57 9.58 -6.07
C PHE A 154 2.69 8.07 -5.99
N LEU A 155 1.97 7.36 -6.85
CA LEU A 155 1.97 5.91 -6.94
C LEU A 155 2.19 5.48 -8.39
N VAL A 156 3.21 4.70 -8.61
CA VAL A 156 3.49 4.01 -9.86
C VAL A 156 3.23 2.52 -9.65
N PRO A 157 2.25 1.90 -10.32
CA PRO A 157 2.11 0.45 -10.30
C PRO A 157 3.31 -0.21 -10.98
N ILE A 158 3.86 -1.23 -10.36
CA ILE A 158 5.00 -2.00 -10.89
C ILE A 158 4.80 -3.49 -10.64
N ALA A 159 5.59 -4.33 -11.31
CA ALA A 159 5.63 -5.74 -10.98
C ALA A 159 6.25 -5.98 -9.59
N PRO A 160 5.88 -7.07 -8.89
CA PRO A 160 6.58 -7.50 -7.68
C PRO A 160 8.00 -7.98 -8.02
N ASP A 161 8.84 -8.11 -6.99
CA ASP A 161 10.18 -8.69 -7.07
C ASP A 161 11.18 -8.02 -8.03
N LEU A 162 10.89 -6.82 -8.49
CA LEU A 162 11.84 -6.03 -9.27
C LEU A 162 13.03 -5.61 -8.41
N GLU A 163 14.18 -5.44 -9.06
CA GLU A 163 15.34 -4.80 -8.42
C GLU A 163 14.96 -3.41 -7.91
N ASP A 164 15.29 -3.13 -6.66
CA ASP A 164 14.89 -1.91 -5.97
C ASP A 164 16.14 -1.24 -5.36
N THR A 165 16.61 -0.19 -6.02
CA THR A 165 17.74 0.64 -5.59
C THR A 165 17.36 2.11 -5.50
N GLU A 166 18.08 2.89 -4.69
CA GLU A 166 17.87 4.34 -4.60
C GLU A 166 18.03 5.05 -5.95
N GLU A 167 18.97 4.59 -6.80
CA GLU A 167 19.17 5.15 -8.15
C GLU A 167 17.95 4.92 -9.04
N LEU A 168 17.34 3.73 -8.98
CA LEU A 168 16.12 3.43 -9.72
C LEU A 168 14.96 4.28 -9.21
N ARG A 169 14.77 4.37 -7.88
CA ARG A 169 13.73 5.22 -7.29
C ARG A 169 13.87 6.67 -7.71
N GLU A 170 15.09 7.23 -7.65
CA GLU A 170 15.35 8.60 -8.08
C GLU A 170 15.09 8.80 -9.57
N LYS A 171 15.57 7.90 -10.42
CA LYS A 171 15.30 7.91 -11.87
C LYS A 171 13.80 7.97 -12.18
N TYR A 172 12.99 7.17 -11.47
CA TYR A 172 11.53 7.16 -11.66
C TYR A 172 10.87 8.40 -11.07
N PHE A 173 11.35 8.91 -9.95
CA PHE A 173 10.91 10.19 -9.41
C PHE A 173 11.09 11.32 -10.43
N GLU A 174 12.27 11.44 -11.02
CA GLU A 174 12.57 12.44 -12.04
C GLU A 174 11.67 12.29 -13.29
N LYS A 175 11.40 11.07 -13.73
CA LYS A 175 10.46 10.80 -14.83
C LYS A 175 9.06 11.31 -14.54
N ILE A 176 8.48 10.93 -13.40
CA ILE A 176 7.10 11.31 -13.06
C ILE A 176 6.97 12.81 -12.76
N ILE A 177 7.94 13.41 -12.07
CA ILE A 177 7.92 14.86 -11.80
C ILE A 177 8.07 15.68 -13.08
N SER A 178 8.92 15.27 -14.02
CA SER A 178 9.04 15.94 -15.33
C SER A 178 7.72 15.95 -16.09
N ARG A 179 7.04 14.79 -16.12
CA ARG A 179 5.73 14.67 -16.79
C ARG A 179 4.65 15.44 -16.03
N PHE A 180 4.65 15.37 -14.70
CA PHE A 180 3.76 16.16 -13.86
C PHE A 180 3.89 17.66 -14.14
N GLU A 181 5.11 18.21 -14.14
CA GLU A 181 5.35 19.63 -14.44
C GLU A 181 4.86 20.00 -15.85
N THR A 182 5.12 19.15 -16.84
CA THR A 182 4.70 19.37 -18.23
C THR A 182 3.18 19.40 -18.38
N ILE A 183 2.49 18.41 -17.81
CA ILE A 183 1.02 18.25 -17.93
C ILE A 183 0.31 19.35 -17.15
N THR A 184 0.75 19.64 -15.94
CA THR A 184 0.14 20.64 -15.07
C THR A 184 0.59 22.08 -15.38
N LYS A 185 1.57 22.24 -16.29
CA LYS A 185 2.15 23.54 -16.71
C LYS A 185 2.67 24.38 -15.56
N GLN A 186 3.33 23.75 -14.60
CA GLN A 186 3.94 24.41 -13.45
C GLN A 186 5.30 23.80 -13.13
N SER A 187 6.18 24.57 -12.48
CA SER A 187 7.43 24.05 -11.93
C SER A 187 7.27 23.81 -10.43
N VAL A 188 7.68 22.64 -9.96
CA VAL A 188 7.54 22.23 -8.56
C VAL A 188 8.85 21.76 -7.92
N ARG A 189 9.86 21.38 -8.69
CA ARG A 189 11.11 20.82 -8.16
C ARG A 189 11.78 21.67 -7.09
N LYS A 190 11.84 22.98 -7.30
CA LYS A 190 12.46 23.94 -6.37
C LYS A 190 11.66 24.12 -5.06
N ASN A 191 10.42 23.67 -5.08
CA ASN A 191 9.49 23.76 -3.96
C ASN A 191 9.34 22.45 -3.18
N ILE A 192 10.09 21.43 -3.56
CA ILE A 192 10.10 20.16 -2.82
C ILE A 192 10.95 20.33 -1.57
N ILE A 193 10.33 20.30 -0.39
CA ILE A 193 10.97 20.42 0.92
C ILE A 193 11.03 19.08 1.68
N PHE A 194 10.32 18.07 1.19
CA PHE A 194 10.31 16.73 1.74
C PHE A 194 10.08 15.72 0.63
N LYS A 195 10.80 14.61 0.66
CA LYS A 195 10.58 13.46 -0.20
C LYS A 195 10.94 12.18 0.54
N LYS A 196 10.05 11.19 0.51
CA LYS A 196 10.30 9.82 0.98
C LYS A 196 9.73 8.85 -0.05
N SER A 197 10.52 7.85 -0.41
CA SER A 197 10.07 6.74 -1.26
C SER A 197 9.70 5.51 -0.44
N PHE A 198 8.89 4.62 -1.01
CA PHE A 198 8.56 3.31 -0.49
C PHE A 198 8.36 2.37 -1.69
N CYS A 199 9.02 1.22 -1.70
CA CYS A 199 9.02 0.33 -2.84
C CYS A 199 9.13 -1.14 -2.41
N VAL A 200 9.46 -2.03 -3.33
CA VAL A 200 9.46 -3.49 -3.17
C VAL A 200 10.17 -3.96 -1.89
N ASN A 201 11.38 -3.44 -1.62
CA ASN A 201 12.14 -3.85 -0.43
C ASN A 201 11.48 -3.40 0.87
N ASP A 202 10.86 -2.21 0.87
CA ASP A 202 10.13 -1.70 2.04
C ASP A 202 8.88 -2.55 2.31
N PHE A 203 8.12 -2.91 1.27
CA PHE A 203 6.95 -3.80 1.42
C PHE A 203 7.38 -5.16 2.00
N LYS A 204 8.48 -5.75 1.52
CA LYS A 204 8.99 -7.02 2.04
C LYS A 204 9.47 -6.96 3.49
N SER A 205 9.93 -5.80 3.95
CA SER A 205 10.43 -5.64 5.32
C SER A 205 9.33 -5.30 6.33
N GLU A 206 8.23 -4.69 5.88
CA GLU A 206 7.15 -4.20 6.74
C GLU A 206 5.97 -5.18 6.84
N TYR A 207 5.81 -6.06 5.84
CA TYR A 207 4.71 -7.01 5.70
C TYR A 207 5.20 -8.44 5.41
#